data_b302916df0e2820cf9466ab2941267f5
#
_entry.id   b302916df0e2820cf9466ab2941267f5
#
_cell.length_a   1.000
_cell.length_b   1.000
_cell.length_c   1.000
_cell.angle_alpha   90.00
_cell.angle_beta   90.00
_cell.angle_gamma   90.00
#
_symmetry.space_group_name_H-M   'P 1'
#
loop_
_entity.id
_entity.type
_entity.pdbx_description
1 polymer ?
#
loop_
_entity_poly.entity_id
_entity_poly.type
_entity_poly.pdbx_seq_one_letter_code
_entity_poly.pdbx_strand_id
1 'polypeptide(L)'
;PEGVTRIDVPTSMAWSITRIVLSGEEDLPNVYAIQGKMKLMPLSDYISGDTYEPPRGSYSEENDYIPVDKVLSMDPITFFNKANELMVKNSPAAADKEMLEKIAAVNIGPGMEFDTSVLTGDVAENWKTMLTEIQLKLIKEGQKFSKKLGQWDYFGEPIGDFNTEYAYRALVALAGLGANTVEVALYPKIEQDADGNTLTGEKSYILHFESYPQVLEGGFWSVTAYGDDDFLIDNPINRYLSLIHI
;
A
#
# COMPACT_ATOMS: atom_id res chain seq x y z
N PRO A 1 -20.49 22.68 -5.70
CA PRO A 1 -20.88 22.94 -7.09
C PRO A 1 -21.54 21.68 -7.67
N GLU A 2 -22.45 21.86 -8.59
CA GLU A 2 -23.12 20.76 -9.29
C GLU A 2 -22.08 19.97 -10.11
N GLY A 3 -22.14 18.62 -10.06
CA GLY A 3 -21.17 17.77 -10.76
C GLY A 3 -19.85 17.52 -10.03
N VAL A 4 -19.69 17.95 -8.77
CA VAL A 4 -18.50 17.71 -7.97
C VAL A 4 -18.75 16.58 -6.97
N THR A 5 -17.89 15.56 -6.97
CA THR A 5 -17.87 14.53 -5.95
C THR A 5 -16.91 14.95 -4.83
N ARG A 6 -17.42 15.00 -3.60
CA ARG A 6 -16.61 15.22 -2.41
C ARG A 6 -16.14 13.88 -1.84
N ILE A 7 -14.84 13.79 -1.57
CA ILE A 7 -14.23 12.65 -0.88
C ILE A 7 -13.63 13.19 0.41
N ASP A 8 -14.13 12.72 1.56
CA ASP A 8 -13.59 13.06 2.86
C ASP A 8 -12.48 12.06 3.22
N VAL A 9 -11.31 12.58 3.59
CA VAL A 9 -10.16 11.77 4.02
C VAL A 9 -9.86 12.06 5.49
N PRO A 10 -9.52 11.04 6.29
CA PRO A 10 -9.32 11.20 7.73
C PRO A 10 -7.97 11.84 8.11
N THR A 11 -7.05 11.92 7.15
CA THR A 11 -5.68 12.40 7.37
C THR A 11 -5.38 13.62 6.51
N SER A 12 -4.35 14.39 6.89
CA SER A 12 -3.86 15.54 6.11
C SER A 12 -3.13 15.14 4.82
N MET A 13 -2.78 13.85 4.70
CA MET A 13 -2.21 13.26 3.49
C MET A 13 -3.24 12.40 2.78
N ALA A 14 -3.39 12.62 1.49
CA ALA A 14 -4.21 11.79 0.62
C ALA A 14 -3.39 11.33 -0.58
N TRP A 15 -3.55 10.08 -0.96
CA TRP A 15 -2.94 9.53 -2.15
C TRP A 15 -3.99 9.40 -3.24
N SER A 16 -3.83 10.13 -4.34
CA SER A 16 -4.73 10.06 -5.49
C SER A 16 -4.04 9.32 -6.63
N ILE A 17 -4.62 8.22 -7.07
CA ILE A 17 -4.15 7.43 -8.20
C ILE A 17 -5.21 7.50 -9.29
N THR A 18 -4.80 7.91 -10.49
CA THR A 18 -5.66 7.88 -11.68
C THR A 18 -5.09 6.88 -12.68
N ARG A 19 -5.91 5.96 -13.14
CA ARG A 19 -5.57 5.05 -14.23
C ARG A 19 -6.25 5.51 -15.50
N ILE A 20 -5.49 5.60 -16.58
CA ILE A 20 -6.00 5.94 -17.91
C ILE A 20 -5.75 4.73 -18.79
N VAL A 21 -6.79 4.25 -19.47
CA VAL A 21 -6.68 3.13 -20.40
C VAL A 21 -5.80 3.53 -21.58
N LEU A 22 -4.89 2.68 -21.94
CA LEU A 22 -4.02 2.80 -23.11
C LEU A 22 -4.26 1.61 -24.04
N SER A 23 -4.79 1.87 -25.23
CA SER A 23 -5.16 0.83 -26.21
C SER A 23 -4.05 0.48 -27.19
N GLY A 24 -2.82 0.84 -26.90
CA GLY A 24 -1.63 0.61 -27.71
C GLY A 24 -0.82 1.90 -27.88
N GLU A 25 0.34 1.81 -28.53
CA GLU A 25 1.25 2.94 -28.69
C GLU A 25 0.60 4.11 -29.48
N GLU A 26 -0.24 3.80 -30.43
CA GLU A 26 -1.02 4.77 -31.23
C GLU A 26 -2.00 5.60 -30.40
N ASP A 27 -2.40 5.12 -29.21
CA ASP A 27 -3.32 5.82 -28.31
C ASP A 27 -2.60 6.79 -27.35
N LEU A 28 -1.27 6.78 -27.29
CA LEU A 28 -0.48 7.67 -26.42
C LEU A 28 -0.85 9.16 -26.58
N PRO A 29 -1.06 9.71 -27.78
CA PRO A 29 -1.45 11.10 -27.93
C PRO A 29 -2.78 11.42 -27.23
N ASN A 30 -3.74 10.50 -27.25
CA ASN A 30 -5.01 10.64 -26.55
C ASN A 30 -4.83 10.60 -25.03
N VAL A 31 -4.04 9.67 -24.52
CA VAL A 31 -3.69 9.58 -23.10
C VAL A 31 -3.01 10.87 -22.62
N TYR A 32 -2.06 11.40 -23.37
CA TYR A 32 -1.42 12.69 -23.04
C TYR A 32 -2.41 13.86 -23.08
N ALA A 33 -3.36 13.86 -24.02
CA ALA A 33 -4.40 14.87 -24.07
C ALA A 33 -5.35 14.82 -22.87
N ILE A 34 -5.64 13.62 -22.35
CA ILE A 34 -6.41 13.42 -21.11
C ILE A 34 -5.60 13.92 -19.91
N GLN A 35 -4.34 13.48 -19.76
CA GLN A 35 -3.45 13.92 -18.70
C GLN A 35 -3.27 15.42 -18.65
N GLY A 36 -3.12 16.06 -19.80
CA GLY A 36 -2.99 17.52 -19.92
C GLY A 36 -4.22 18.31 -19.46
N LYS A 37 -5.39 17.67 -19.42
CA LYS A 37 -6.63 18.28 -18.88
C LYS A 37 -6.81 18.04 -17.38
N MET A 38 -6.07 17.10 -16.80
CA MET A 38 -6.15 16.80 -15.37
C MET A 38 -5.37 17.85 -14.58
N LYS A 39 -5.98 18.36 -13.52
CA LYS A 39 -5.35 19.34 -12.64
C LYS A 39 -5.55 18.90 -11.18
N LEU A 40 -4.48 18.93 -10.43
CA LEU A 40 -4.50 18.80 -8.96
C LEU A 40 -4.09 20.13 -8.38
N MET A 41 -4.98 20.77 -7.62
CA MET A 41 -4.75 22.07 -7.02
C MET A 41 -5.52 22.21 -5.71
N PRO A 42 -5.12 23.13 -4.81
CA PRO A 42 -5.90 23.48 -3.63
C PRO A 42 -7.30 23.97 -4.01
N LEU A 43 -8.31 23.58 -3.23
CA LEU A 43 -9.68 24.02 -3.48
C LEU A 43 -9.84 25.54 -3.41
N SER A 44 -9.06 26.21 -2.56
CA SER A 44 -9.00 27.67 -2.48
C SER A 44 -8.67 28.30 -3.82
N ASP A 45 -7.63 27.80 -4.48
CA ASP A 45 -7.13 28.35 -5.75
C ASP A 45 -8.10 28.05 -6.89
N TYR A 46 -8.72 26.86 -6.85
CA TYR A 46 -9.80 26.53 -7.79
C TYR A 46 -11.00 27.46 -7.68
N ILE A 47 -11.41 27.83 -6.46
CA ILE A 47 -12.56 28.72 -6.22
C ILE A 47 -12.21 30.18 -6.58
N SER A 48 -11.00 30.65 -6.25
CA SER A 48 -10.56 32.01 -6.59
C SER A 48 -10.24 32.19 -8.07
N GLY A 49 -9.99 31.10 -8.77
CA GLY A 49 -9.55 31.14 -10.19
C GLY A 49 -8.06 31.49 -10.32
N ASP A 50 -7.30 31.39 -9.26
CA ASP A 50 -5.86 31.67 -9.26
C ASP A 50 -5.09 30.59 -10.04
N THR A 51 -3.95 30.98 -10.56
CA THR A 51 -3.01 30.02 -11.17
C THR A 51 -2.24 29.31 -10.08
N TYR A 52 -2.34 27.99 -10.06
CA TYR A 52 -1.58 27.15 -9.14
C TYR A 52 -0.46 26.41 -9.87
N GLU A 53 0.75 26.59 -9.40
CA GLU A 53 1.92 25.85 -9.85
C GLU A 53 2.26 24.79 -8.78
N PRO A 54 2.05 23.49 -9.07
CA PRO A 54 2.36 22.46 -8.11
C PRO A 54 3.87 22.42 -7.83
N PRO A 55 4.28 22.27 -6.56
CA PRO A 55 5.68 22.13 -6.24
C PRO A 55 6.26 20.91 -6.94
N ARG A 56 7.38 21.10 -7.63
CA ARG A 56 8.11 20.00 -8.26
C ARG A 56 9.10 19.43 -7.26
N GLY A 57 9.05 18.12 -7.07
CA GLY A 57 10.10 17.41 -6.36
C GLY A 57 11.42 17.48 -7.13
N SER A 58 12.53 17.42 -6.41
CA SER A 58 13.86 17.22 -7.01
C SER A 58 14.33 15.83 -6.64
N TYR A 59 14.93 15.15 -7.63
CA TYR A 59 15.68 13.93 -7.37
C TYR A 59 16.95 14.27 -6.59
N SER A 60 17.28 13.47 -5.59
CA SER A 60 18.60 13.42 -4.98
C SER A 60 18.94 11.96 -4.66
N GLU A 61 20.21 11.61 -4.77
CA GLU A 61 20.70 10.27 -4.44
C GLU A 61 20.40 9.88 -2.98
N GLU A 62 20.30 10.85 -2.09
CA GLU A 62 19.93 10.65 -0.68
C GLU A 62 18.48 10.15 -0.51
N ASN A 63 17.62 10.40 -1.50
CA ASN A 63 16.22 9.97 -1.52
C ASN A 63 15.98 8.76 -2.43
N ASP A 64 17.04 8.20 -3.02
CA ASP A 64 16.97 7.01 -3.87
C ASP A 64 17.19 5.75 -3.02
N TYR A 65 16.14 5.33 -2.34
CA TYR A 65 16.12 4.13 -1.52
C TYR A 65 14.74 3.46 -1.57
N ILE A 66 14.71 2.17 -1.28
CA ILE A 66 13.45 1.43 -1.10
C ILE A 66 12.83 1.88 0.23
N PRO A 67 11.65 2.53 0.23
CA PRO A 67 11.06 3.11 1.44
C PRO A 67 10.81 2.08 2.57
N VAL A 68 10.39 0.87 2.22
CA VAL A 68 10.15 -0.21 3.20
C VAL A 68 11.44 -0.57 3.91
N ASP A 69 12.54 -0.78 3.18
CA ASP A 69 13.84 -1.12 3.76
C ASP A 69 14.33 0.00 4.68
N LYS A 70 14.14 1.24 4.27
CA LYS A 70 14.49 2.40 5.10
C LYS A 70 13.72 2.40 6.42
N VAL A 71 12.43 2.14 6.39
CA VAL A 71 11.59 2.06 7.59
C VAL A 71 12.01 0.89 8.48
N LEU A 72 12.24 -0.28 7.88
CA LEU A 72 12.63 -1.49 8.62
C LEU A 72 14.04 -1.39 9.24
N SER A 73 14.92 -0.57 8.66
CA SER A 73 16.28 -0.33 9.18
C SER A 73 16.37 0.78 10.22
N MET A 74 15.27 1.50 10.49
CA MET A 74 15.27 2.53 11.53
C MET A 74 15.52 1.91 12.91
N ASP A 75 16.31 2.58 13.73
CA ASP A 75 16.34 2.26 15.14
C ASP A 75 15.00 2.58 15.81
N PRO A 76 14.62 1.87 16.87
CA PRO A 76 13.29 2.01 17.48
C PRO A 76 12.98 3.42 18.01
N ILE A 77 13.97 4.12 18.54
CA ILE A 77 13.76 5.46 19.08
C ILE A 77 13.39 6.41 17.95
N THR A 78 14.13 6.39 16.85
CA THR A 78 13.85 7.17 15.65
C THR A 78 12.49 6.80 15.07
N PHE A 79 12.18 5.50 14.95
CA PHE A 79 10.91 5.02 14.39
C PHE A 79 9.70 5.52 15.20
N PHE A 80 9.68 5.28 16.52
CA PHE A 80 8.53 5.65 17.34
C PHE A 80 8.39 7.16 17.54
N ASN A 81 9.49 7.90 17.64
CA ASN A 81 9.42 9.36 17.70
C ASN A 81 8.90 9.94 16.38
N LYS A 82 9.28 9.36 15.25
CA LYS A 82 8.70 9.76 13.95
C LYS A 82 7.21 9.44 13.88
N ALA A 83 6.79 8.29 14.36
CA ALA A 83 5.38 7.92 14.45
C ALA A 83 4.60 8.89 15.37
N ASN A 84 5.15 9.22 16.55
CA ASN A 84 4.55 10.18 17.49
C ASN A 84 4.37 11.56 16.86
N GLU A 85 5.38 12.07 16.11
CA GLU A 85 5.29 13.32 15.36
C GLU A 85 4.18 13.26 14.29
N LEU A 86 4.16 12.19 13.51
CA LEU A 86 3.19 12.03 12.41
C LEU A 86 1.75 11.91 12.92
N MET A 87 1.52 11.28 14.07
CA MET A 87 0.19 11.18 14.69
C MET A 87 -0.37 12.53 15.13
N VAL A 88 0.46 13.55 15.35
CA VAL A 88 -0.02 14.94 15.60
C VAL A 88 -0.64 15.54 14.34
N LYS A 89 -0.01 15.31 13.19
CA LYS A 89 -0.46 15.85 11.89
C LYS A 89 -1.58 15.04 11.28
N ASN A 90 -1.58 13.73 11.54
CA ASN A 90 -2.52 12.75 11.01
C ASN A 90 -3.15 12.03 12.20
N SER A 91 -4.17 12.64 12.78
CA SER A 91 -4.81 12.12 13.99
C SER A 91 -5.29 10.69 13.78
N PRO A 92 -4.97 9.76 14.70
CA PRO A 92 -5.50 8.41 14.67
C PRO A 92 -7.03 8.39 14.66
N ALA A 93 -7.61 7.34 14.09
CA ALA A 93 -9.06 7.18 14.04
C ALA A 93 -9.65 7.04 15.46
N ALA A 94 -10.91 7.43 15.63
CA ALA A 94 -11.60 7.30 16.92
C ALA A 94 -11.66 5.84 17.43
N ALA A 95 -11.69 4.88 16.50
CA ALA A 95 -11.65 3.45 16.80
C ALA A 95 -10.32 3.00 17.44
N ASP A 96 -9.24 3.75 17.25
CA ASP A 96 -7.91 3.42 17.78
C ASP A 96 -7.71 3.86 19.25
N LYS A 97 -8.71 4.53 19.87
CA LYS A 97 -8.59 5.12 21.19
C LYS A 97 -8.08 4.12 22.25
N GLU A 98 -8.65 2.93 22.31
CA GLU A 98 -8.26 1.93 23.31
C GLU A 98 -6.82 1.45 23.11
N MET A 99 -6.39 1.29 21.86
CA MET A 99 -5.01 0.93 21.56
C MET A 99 -4.04 2.07 21.92
N LEU A 100 -4.40 3.31 21.60
CA LEU A 100 -3.60 4.48 21.96
C LEU A 100 -3.41 4.60 23.48
N GLU A 101 -4.45 4.35 24.26
CA GLU A 101 -4.37 4.32 25.72
C GLU A 101 -3.40 3.24 26.22
N LYS A 102 -3.36 2.07 25.57
CA LYS A 102 -2.43 0.98 25.90
C LYS A 102 -0.98 1.33 25.57
N ILE A 103 -0.71 1.85 24.38
CA ILE A 103 0.66 2.15 23.95
C ILE A 103 1.20 3.44 24.57
N ALA A 104 0.34 4.33 25.08
CA ALA A 104 0.74 5.51 25.82
C ALA A 104 1.55 5.16 27.10
N ALA A 105 1.34 3.96 27.67
CA ALA A 105 2.11 3.47 28.81
C ALA A 105 3.61 3.33 28.54
N VAL A 106 4.01 3.26 27.26
CA VAL A 106 5.41 3.22 26.82
C VAL A 106 5.78 4.48 25.98
N ASN A 107 5.10 5.59 26.23
CA ASN A 107 5.33 6.87 25.55
C ASN A 107 5.20 6.80 24.00
N ILE A 108 4.28 5.98 23.51
CA ILE A 108 3.91 5.97 22.08
C ILE A 108 2.50 6.57 21.97
N GLY A 109 2.39 7.64 21.16
CA GLY A 109 1.14 8.36 20.95
C GLY A 109 1.38 9.77 20.40
N PRO A 110 0.32 10.49 19.99
CA PRO A 110 0.46 11.81 19.37
C PRO A 110 1.25 12.79 20.24
N GLY A 111 2.40 13.26 19.74
CA GLY A 111 3.24 14.26 20.38
C GLY A 111 4.01 13.76 21.61
N MET A 112 3.99 12.47 21.89
CA MET A 112 4.81 11.87 22.95
C MET A 112 6.27 11.76 22.52
N GLU A 113 7.16 11.64 23.51
CA GLU A 113 8.58 11.38 23.31
C GLU A 113 8.90 9.97 23.82
N PHE A 114 9.24 9.09 22.88
CA PHE A 114 9.64 7.72 23.18
C PHE A 114 11.12 7.66 23.54
N ASP A 115 11.42 7.00 24.66
CA ASP A 115 12.76 6.68 25.12
C ASP A 115 12.76 5.29 25.74
N THR A 116 13.84 4.55 25.58
CA THR A 116 13.97 3.18 26.11
C THR A 116 13.99 3.12 27.63
N SER A 117 14.21 4.22 28.34
CA SER A 117 14.17 4.29 29.80
C SER A 117 12.78 3.98 30.40
N VAL A 118 11.71 4.10 29.59
CA VAL A 118 10.34 3.72 30.01
C VAL A 118 10.12 2.22 29.98
N LEU A 119 11.01 1.47 29.35
CA LEU A 119 10.91 0.02 29.24
C LEU A 119 11.49 -0.63 30.51
N THR A 120 10.79 -1.61 31.06
CA THR A 120 11.19 -2.31 32.28
C THR A 120 11.13 -3.83 32.11
N GLY A 121 11.87 -4.55 32.95
CA GLY A 121 11.86 -6.01 33.00
C GLY A 121 12.22 -6.65 31.65
N ASP A 122 11.54 -7.73 31.35
CA ASP A 122 11.78 -8.54 30.14
C ASP A 122 11.63 -7.74 28.82
N VAL A 123 10.81 -6.69 28.82
CA VAL A 123 10.63 -5.83 27.65
C VAL A 123 11.92 -5.08 27.34
N ALA A 124 12.58 -4.53 28.35
CA ALA A 124 13.85 -3.83 28.18
C ALA A 124 14.97 -4.74 27.68
N GLU A 125 15.01 -5.98 28.18
CA GLU A 125 16.00 -6.97 27.76
C GLU A 125 15.78 -7.46 26.33
N ASN A 126 14.52 -7.72 25.96
CA ASN A 126 14.16 -8.31 24.69
C ASN A 126 13.90 -7.27 23.57
N TRP A 127 14.00 -5.97 23.87
CA TRP A 127 13.66 -4.90 22.93
C TRP A 127 14.37 -5.03 21.59
N LYS A 128 15.66 -5.31 21.59
CA LYS A 128 16.48 -5.40 20.36
C LYS A 128 16.13 -6.62 19.51
N THR A 129 15.81 -7.75 20.16
CA THR A 129 15.42 -8.98 19.45
C THR A 129 13.97 -8.93 18.97
N MET A 130 13.12 -8.24 19.70
CA MET A 130 11.69 -8.10 19.40
C MET A 130 11.43 -7.51 18.01
N LEU A 131 12.22 -6.54 17.57
CA LEU A 131 12.04 -5.90 16.27
C LEU A 131 12.30 -6.87 15.11
N THR A 132 13.29 -7.75 15.24
CA THR A 132 13.56 -8.78 14.24
C THR A 132 12.43 -9.83 14.21
N GLU A 133 11.85 -10.14 15.36
CA GLU A 133 10.76 -11.12 15.47
C GLU A 133 9.40 -10.57 15.05
N ILE A 134 9.20 -9.24 15.12
CA ILE A 134 7.88 -8.65 14.88
C ILE A 134 7.42 -8.85 13.44
N GLN A 135 8.33 -8.81 12.47
CA GLN A 135 8.01 -9.05 11.07
C GLN A 135 7.45 -10.46 10.86
N LEU A 136 8.11 -11.46 11.41
CA LEU A 136 7.63 -12.85 11.34
C LEU A 136 6.28 -13.01 12.04
N LYS A 137 6.07 -12.32 13.16
CA LYS A 137 4.79 -12.30 13.86
C LYS A 137 3.69 -11.63 13.02
N LEU A 138 3.99 -10.50 12.36
CA LEU A 138 3.03 -9.82 11.49
C LEU A 138 2.64 -10.68 10.30
N ILE A 139 3.60 -11.34 9.65
CA ILE A 139 3.34 -12.27 8.55
C ILE A 139 2.42 -13.41 9.02
N LYS A 140 2.73 -14.03 10.17
CA LYS A 140 1.92 -15.11 10.74
C LYS A 140 0.50 -14.65 11.12
N GLU A 141 0.36 -13.48 11.71
CA GLU A 141 -0.95 -12.91 12.02
C GLU A 141 -1.74 -12.59 10.75
N GLY A 142 -1.10 -12.00 9.75
CA GLY A 142 -1.74 -11.68 8.46
C GLY A 142 -2.19 -12.91 7.68
N GLN A 143 -1.50 -14.04 7.80
CA GLN A 143 -1.91 -15.31 7.18
C GLN A 143 -3.31 -15.77 7.62
N LYS A 144 -3.79 -15.34 8.79
CA LYS A 144 -5.17 -15.63 9.25
C LYS A 144 -6.24 -15.05 8.32
N PHE A 145 -5.92 -13.98 7.61
CA PHE A 145 -6.80 -13.29 6.68
C PHE A 145 -6.59 -13.72 5.23
N SER A 146 -5.58 -14.56 4.97
CA SER A 146 -5.39 -15.18 3.67
C SER A 146 -6.51 -16.16 3.36
N LYS A 147 -7.04 -16.06 2.16
CA LYS A 147 -8.05 -16.96 1.58
C LYS A 147 -7.42 -17.72 0.43
N LYS A 148 -7.89 -18.95 0.23
CA LYS A 148 -7.46 -19.79 -0.89
C LYS A 148 -8.61 -20.04 -1.85
N LEU A 149 -8.31 -19.91 -3.13
CA LEU A 149 -9.18 -20.34 -4.22
C LEU A 149 -8.35 -21.21 -5.18
N GLY A 150 -8.42 -22.52 -5.02
CA GLY A 150 -7.48 -23.43 -5.66
C GLY A 150 -6.06 -23.20 -5.18
N GLN A 151 -5.15 -22.88 -6.09
CA GLN A 151 -3.76 -22.53 -5.80
C GLN A 151 -3.52 -21.02 -5.58
N TRP A 152 -4.57 -20.22 -5.78
CA TRP A 152 -4.50 -18.78 -5.59
C TRP A 152 -4.70 -18.41 -4.12
N ASP A 153 -3.84 -17.53 -3.63
CA ASP A 153 -3.96 -16.88 -2.33
C ASP A 153 -4.37 -15.42 -2.52
N TYR A 154 -5.25 -14.92 -1.68
CA TYR A 154 -5.56 -13.50 -1.62
C TYR A 154 -5.90 -13.07 -0.21
N PHE A 155 -5.67 -11.82 0.11
CA PHE A 155 -6.06 -11.23 1.38
C PHE A 155 -7.54 -10.86 1.34
N GLY A 156 -8.31 -11.42 2.28
CA GLY A 156 -9.73 -11.13 2.46
C GLY A 156 -9.98 -9.97 3.42
N GLU A 157 -11.25 -9.80 3.75
CA GLU A 157 -11.63 -8.81 4.77
C GLU A 157 -10.89 -9.05 6.09
N PRO A 158 -10.59 -7.98 6.82
CA PRO A 158 -10.97 -6.58 6.60
C PRO A 158 -9.89 -5.72 5.90
N ILE A 159 -9.29 -6.24 4.81
CA ILE A 159 -8.30 -5.47 4.05
C ILE A 159 -8.88 -4.11 3.61
N GLY A 160 -8.08 -3.04 3.77
CA GLY A 160 -8.49 -1.67 3.44
C GLY A 160 -9.35 -0.99 4.51
N ASP A 161 -10.13 -1.74 5.30
CA ASP A 161 -10.90 -1.26 6.46
C ASP A 161 -10.61 -2.12 7.69
N PHE A 162 -9.43 -1.97 8.24
CA PHE A 162 -8.87 -2.89 9.24
C PHE A 162 -9.51 -2.80 10.62
N ASN A 163 -10.27 -1.76 10.92
CA ASN A 163 -10.83 -1.51 12.27
C ASN A 163 -9.75 -1.71 13.35
N THR A 164 -9.94 -2.68 14.25
CA THR A 164 -8.98 -3.01 15.33
C THR A 164 -7.99 -4.12 14.99
N GLU A 165 -7.95 -4.58 13.75
CA GLU A 165 -6.99 -5.60 13.30
C GLU A 165 -5.59 -4.99 13.03
N TYR A 166 -4.96 -4.49 14.08
CA TYR A 166 -3.72 -3.72 14.01
C TYR A 166 -2.55 -4.48 13.40
N ALA A 167 -2.41 -5.77 13.71
CA ALA A 167 -1.34 -6.59 13.14
C ALA A 167 -1.53 -6.77 11.63
N TYR A 168 -2.76 -6.94 11.18
CA TYR A 168 -3.08 -7.05 9.76
C TYR A 168 -2.85 -5.71 9.04
N ARG A 169 -3.30 -4.61 9.65
CA ARG A 169 -3.03 -3.25 9.13
C ARG A 169 -1.53 -2.99 8.98
N ALA A 170 -0.73 -3.39 9.97
CA ALA A 170 0.73 -3.25 9.93
C ALA A 170 1.36 -4.12 8.83
N LEU A 171 0.92 -5.37 8.66
CA LEU A 171 1.38 -6.23 7.57
C LEU A 171 1.08 -5.64 6.21
N VAL A 172 -0.16 -5.17 5.98
CA VAL A 172 -0.52 -4.55 4.71
C VAL A 172 0.22 -3.25 4.47
N ALA A 173 0.54 -2.48 5.51
CA ALA A 173 1.40 -1.31 5.40
C ALA A 173 2.83 -1.65 4.92
N LEU A 174 3.33 -2.84 5.26
CA LEU A 174 4.64 -3.33 4.80
C LEU A 174 4.60 -3.88 3.36
N ALA A 175 3.57 -4.68 3.04
CA ALA A 175 3.56 -5.51 1.84
C ALA A 175 2.62 -5.00 0.73
N GLY A 176 1.73 -4.06 1.02
CA GLY A 176 0.72 -3.60 0.06
C GLY A 176 0.05 -2.29 0.49
N LEU A 177 0.87 -1.29 0.85
CA LEU A 177 0.39 0.01 1.30
C LEU A 177 -0.62 0.58 0.29
N GLY A 178 -1.78 1.03 0.80
CA GLY A 178 -2.86 1.58 -0.02
C GLY A 178 -3.77 0.51 -0.64
N ALA A 179 -3.75 -0.72 -0.12
CA ALA A 179 -4.70 -1.76 -0.53
C ALA A 179 -6.15 -1.30 -0.35
N ASN A 180 -6.97 -1.57 -1.36
CA ASN A 180 -8.40 -1.30 -1.33
C ASN A 180 -9.16 -2.39 -0.55
N THR A 181 -10.41 -2.09 -0.19
CA THR A 181 -11.34 -3.11 0.32
C THR A 181 -11.68 -4.12 -0.77
N VAL A 182 -12.13 -5.30 -0.37
CA VAL A 182 -12.45 -6.41 -1.31
C VAL A 182 -13.56 -6.07 -2.30
N GLU A 183 -14.45 -5.14 -1.95
CA GLU A 183 -15.52 -4.65 -2.86
C GLU A 183 -14.98 -3.82 -4.01
N VAL A 184 -13.81 -3.21 -3.83
CA VAL A 184 -13.17 -2.35 -4.85
C VAL A 184 -12.18 -3.14 -5.68
N ALA A 185 -11.33 -3.96 -5.03
CA ALA A 185 -10.33 -4.74 -5.73
C ALA A 185 -9.91 -6.00 -4.98
N LEU A 186 -9.67 -7.08 -5.73
CA LEU A 186 -9.04 -8.30 -5.23
C LEU A 186 -7.67 -8.46 -5.88
N TYR A 187 -6.71 -8.96 -5.10
CA TYR A 187 -5.32 -9.18 -5.52
C TYR A 187 -4.93 -10.65 -5.32
N PRO A 188 -5.45 -11.57 -6.15
CA PRO A 188 -5.05 -12.97 -6.06
C PRO A 188 -3.60 -13.16 -6.51
N LYS A 189 -2.83 -13.91 -5.73
CA LYS A 189 -1.41 -14.23 -5.98
C LYS A 189 -1.24 -15.73 -6.13
N ILE A 190 -0.36 -16.14 -7.03
CA ILE A 190 0.07 -17.53 -7.19
C ILE A 190 1.58 -17.58 -7.33
N GLU A 191 2.21 -18.52 -6.64
CA GLU A 191 3.66 -18.70 -6.63
C GLU A 191 4.08 -20.09 -7.13
N GLN A 192 3.12 -20.95 -7.43
CA GLN A 192 3.36 -22.34 -7.83
C GLN A 192 2.61 -22.68 -9.11
N ASP A 193 3.19 -23.58 -9.89
CA ASP A 193 2.52 -24.17 -11.05
C ASP A 193 1.48 -25.24 -10.62
N ALA A 194 0.81 -25.85 -11.60
CA ALA A 194 -0.22 -26.86 -11.34
C ALA A 194 0.32 -28.12 -10.62
N ASP A 195 1.61 -28.38 -10.73
CA ASP A 195 2.29 -29.52 -10.09
C ASP A 195 2.85 -29.15 -8.70
N GLY A 196 2.66 -27.90 -8.23
CA GLY A 196 3.14 -27.41 -6.93
C GLY A 196 4.60 -26.96 -6.94
N ASN A 197 5.25 -26.86 -8.10
CA ASN A 197 6.61 -26.32 -8.19
C ASN A 197 6.59 -24.79 -8.16
N THR A 198 7.53 -24.19 -7.47
CA THR A 198 7.71 -22.73 -7.47
C THR A 198 7.92 -22.20 -8.89
N LEU A 199 7.24 -21.11 -9.22
CA LEU A 199 7.43 -20.42 -10.49
C LEU A 199 8.84 -19.84 -10.56
N THR A 200 9.50 -19.98 -11.72
CA THR A 200 10.85 -19.46 -11.95
C THR A 200 10.95 -18.80 -13.33
N GLY A 201 11.87 -17.85 -13.50
CA GLY A 201 12.14 -17.23 -14.79
C GLY A 201 12.80 -18.17 -15.83
N GLU A 202 13.18 -19.38 -15.42
CA GLU A 202 13.80 -20.39 -16.31
C GLU A 202 12.78 -21.16 -17.14
N LYS A 203 11.49 -21.07 -16.80
CA LYS A 203 10.39 -21.82 -17.43
C LYS A 203 9.39 -20.88 -18.08
N SER A 204 8.70 -21.38 -19.09
CA SER A 204 7.52 -20.75 -19.67
C SER A 204 6.26 -21.35 -19.08
N TYR A 205 5.29 -20.51 -18.75
CA TYR A 205 4.03 -20.91 -18.13
C TYR A 205 2.85 -20.48 -19.00
N ILE A 206 1.76 -21.23 -18.92
CA ILE A 206 0.48 -20.89 -19.53
C ILE A 206 -0.54 -20.73 -18.42
N LEU A 207 -1.13 -19.55 -18.31
CA LEU A 207 -2.28 -19.32 -17.47
C LEU A 207 -3.54 -19.49 -18.31
N HIS A 208 -4.34 -20.51 -17.96
CA HIS A 208 -5.58 -20.84 -18.64
C HIS A 208 -6.78 -20.38 -17.81
N PHE A 209 -7.73 -19.72 -18.46
CA PHE A 209 -9.01 -19.34 -17.88
C PHE A 209 -10.13 -20.11 -18.59
N GLU A 210 -10.90 -20.91 -17.86
CA GLU A 210 -12.13 -21.54 -18.38
C GLU A 210 -13.20 -20.49 -18.68
N SER A 211 -13.25 -19.43 -17.86
CA SER A 211 -14.05 -18.22 -18.07
C SER A 211 -13.29 -17.03 -17.51
N TYR A 212 -13.46 -15.87 -18.14
CA TYR A 212 -12.81 -14.66 -17.63
C TYR A 212 -13.37 -14.23 -16.27
N PRO A 213 -12.53 -13.67 -15.40
CA PRO A 213 -12.99 -13.10 -14.14
C PRO A 213 -14.12 -12.11 -14.34
N GLN A 214 -15.18 -12.24 -13.54
CA GLN A 214 -16.30 -11.30 -13.58
C GLN A 214 -15.91 -10.02 -12.84
N VAL A 215 -16.10 -8.89 -13.48
CA VAL A 215 -15.91 -7.55 -12.91
C VAL A 215 -17.16 -6.71 -13.09
N LEU A 216 -17.31 -5.68 -12.28
CA LEU A 216 -18.40 -4.72 -12.41
C LEU A 216 -18.26 -3.92 -13.71
N GLU A 217 -19.35 -3.32 -14.15
CA GLU A 217 -19.36 -2.42 -15.32
C GLU A 217 -18.29 -1.33 -15.15
N GLY A 218 -17.47 -1.13 -16.18
CA GLY A 218 -16.32 -0.22 -16.12
C GLY A 218 -15.12 -0.73 -15.34
N GLY A 219 -15.19 -1.95 -14.81
CA GLY A 219 -14.07 -2.62 -14.16
C GLY A 219 -13.13 -3.28 -15.16
N PHE A 220 -12.03 -3.83 -14.63
CA PHE A 220 -11.05 -4.57 -15.41
C PHE A 220 -10.39 -5.64 -14.54
N TRP A 221 -9.72 -6.56 -15.19
CA TRP A 221 -8.75 -7.43 -14.54
C TRP A 221 -7.43 -7.45 -15.32
N SER A 222 -6.35 -7.76 -14.63
CA SER A 222 -5.03 -7.84 -15.22
C SER A 222 -4.21 -8.94 -14.58
N VAL A 223 -3.20 -9.40 -15.30
CA VAL A 223 -2.17 -10.30 -14.78
C VAL A 223 -0.84 -9.57 -14.86
N THR A 224 -0.12 -9.57 -13.75
CA THR A 224 1.19 -8.94 -13.62
C THR A 224 2.16 -9.95 -13.04
N ALA A 225 3.37 -10.03 -13.57
CA ALA A 225 4.45 -10.83 -13.02
C ALA A 225 5.40 -9.94 -12.24
N TYR A 226 5.78 -10.43 -11.05
CA TYR A 226 6.74 -9.78 -10.17
C TYR A 226 7.96 -10.68 -9.95
N GLY A 227 9.11 -10.08 -9.69
CA GLY A 227 10.30 -10.78 -9.22
C GLY A 227 10.18 -11.15 -7.73
N ASP A 228 11.22 -11.77 -7.21
CA ASP A 228 11.38 -12.11 -5.80
C ASP A 228 11.64 -10.90 -4.89
N ASP A 229 11.89 -9.76 -5.52
CA ASP A 229 12.03 -8.43 -4.91
C ASP A 229 10.70 -7.65 -4.84
N ASP A 230 9.57 -8.26 -5.25
CA ASP A 230 8.25 -7.65 -5.38
C ASP A 230 8.18 -6.49 -6.41
N PHE A 231 9.18 -6.35 -7.28
CA PHE A 231 9.16 -5.38 -8.38
C PHE A 231 8.75 -6.01 -9.71
N LEU A 232 8.35 -5.17 -10.65
CA LEU A 232 8.02 -5.58 -12.01
C LEU A 232 9.26 -6.16 -12.71
N ILE A 233 9.10 -7.32 -13.35
CA ILE A 233 10.19 -7.97 -14.07
C ILE A 233 10.49 -7.19 -15.34
N ASP A 234 11.75 -6.70 -15.47
CA ASP A 234 12.21 -6.03 -16.69
C ASP A 234 12.15 -6.98 -17.90
N ASN A 235 11.69 -6.45 -19.03
CA ASN A 235 11.50 -7.27 -20.23
C ASN A 235 11.70 -6.49 -21.53
N PRO A 236 12.16 -7.16 -22.60
CA PRO A 236 12.54 -6.50 -23.86
C PRO A 236 11.40 -5.79 -24.59
N ILE A 237 10.16 -6.16 -24.31
CA ILE A 237 8.98 -5.57 -24.95
C ILE A 237 8.34 -4.46 -24.12
N ASN A 238 8.96 -4.11 -22.99
CA ASN A 238 8.48 -3.06 -22.05
C ASN A 238 7.01 -3.21 -21.69
N ARG A 239 6.56 -4.46 -21.49
CA ARG A 239 5.16 -4.79 -21.19
C ARG A 239 5.08 -5.51 -19.85
N TYR A 240 4.51 -4.86 -18.85
CA TYR A 240 4.52 -5.30 -17.45
C TYR A 240 3.22 -5.94 -16.99
N LEU A 241 2.13 -5.79 -17.73
CA LEU A 241 0.85 -6.37 -17.39
C LEU A 241 0.05 -6.77 -18.64
N SER A 242 -0.79 -7.77 -18.48
CA SER A 242 -1.85 -8.09 -19.44
C SER A 242 -3.16 -7.52 -18.89
N LEU A 243 -3.75 -6.59 -19.61
CA LEU A 243 -4.96 -5.88 -19.21
C LEU A 243 -6.11 -6.26 -20.13
N ILE A 244 -7.25 -6.63 -19.56
CA ILE A 244 -8.48 -6.85 -20.30
C ILE A 244 -9.57 -5.96 -19.71
N HIS A 245 -10.15 -5.13 -20.55
CA HIS A 245 -11.33 -4.31 -20.26
C HIS A 245 -12.58 -5.02 -20.75
N ILE A 246 -13.60 -5.05 -19.92
CA ILE A 246 -14.91 -5.57 -20.23
C ILE A 246 -15.90 -4.41 -20.22
#